data_e01e5842758299b030b78189b27b1240
#
_entry.id   e01e5842758299b030b78189b27b1240
#
_cell.length_a   1.000
_cell.length_b   1.000
_cell.length_c   1.000
_cell.angle_alpha   90.00
_cell.angle_beta   90.00
_cell.angle_gamma   90.00
#
_symmetry.space_group_name_H-M   'P 1'
#
loop_
_entity.id
_entity.type
_entity.pdbx_description
1 polymer ?
#
loop_
_entity_poly.entity_id
_entity_poly.type
_entity_poly.pdbx_seq_one_letter_code
_entity_poly.pdbx_strand_id
1 'polypeptide(L)'
;MPQRKQITAKSQALRQSGTLNSRAQEVRDRLFLEGDFFDAHDLAQVKYEMLRRVRREGTQVSEAASSFGFSRPSFYKAQEDFTREGLAGLIGKKRGPKGRHKLSAEIMGFVEQKRTQDPSLRVAALLKLIQNRFGIRVHRRTLERAVVATKKKPY
;
A
#
# COMPACT_ATOMS: atom_id res chain seq x y z
N MET A 1 30.48 -12.29 5.43
CA MET A 1 29.36 -11.93 6.30
C MET A 1 28.54 -10.86 5.61
N PRO A 2 27.26 -11.06 5.27
CA PRO A 2 26.47 -9.98 4.70
C PRO A 2 26.26 -8.92 5.78
N GLN A 3 26.75 -7.71 5.52
CA GLN A 3 26.47 -6.56 6.38
C GLN A 3 24.95 -6.37 6.47
N ARG A 4 24.39 -6.55 7.66
CA ARG A 4 23.02 -6.10 7.96
C ARG A 4 22.97 -4.61 7.62
N LYS A 5 22.29 -4.24 6.52
CA LYS A 5 21.98 -2.84 6.20
C LYS A 5 21.32 -2.25 7.43
N GLN A 6 22.00 -1.34 8.10
CA GLN A 6 21.43 -0.58 9.20
C GLN A 6 20.21 0.15 8.63
N ILE A 7 19.03 -0.21 9.13
CA ILE A 7 17.80 0.45 8.75
C ILE A 7 17.86 1.83 9.41
N THR A 8 18.17 2.85 8.63
CA THR A 8 18.22 4.23 9.12
C THR A 8 16.81 4.68 9.51
N ALA A 9 16.68 5.63 10.44
CA ALA A 9 15.40 6.22 10.84
C ALA A 9 14.62 6.75 9.62
N LYS A 10 15.33 7.34 8.63
CA LYS A 10 14.77 7.79 7.36
C LYS A 10 14.16 6.64 6.55
N SER A 11 14.85 5.52 6.40
CA SER A 11 14.34 4.37 5.65
C SER A 11 13.13 3.72 6.33
N GLN A 12 13.04 3.75 7.65
CA GLN A 12 11.85 3.34 8.38
C GLN A 12 10.66 4.27 8.12
N ALA A 13 10.87 5.58 8.16
CA ALA A 13 9.83 6.57 7.86
C ALA A 13 9.31 6.42 6.42
N LEU A 14 10.20 6.27 5.44
CA LEU A 14 9.83 6.03 4.03
C LEU A 14 9.05 4.72 3.85
N ARG A 15 9.39 3.67 4.60
CA ARG A 15 8.64 2.40 4.58
C ARG A 15 7.24 2.56 5.19
N GLN A 16 7.11 3.28 6.29
CA GLN A 16 5.83 3.53 6.95
C GLN A 16 4.89 4.38 6.09
N SER A 17 5.43 5.39 5.40
CA SER A 17 4.69 6.24 4.47
C SER A 17 4.38 5.57 3.12
N GLY A 18 5.00 4.41 2.83
CA GLY A 18 4.86 3.73 1.54
C GLY A 18 5.62 4.39 0.40
N THR A 19 6.61 5.23 0.73
CA THR A 19 7.45 5.96 -0.25
C THR A 19 8.86 5.40 -0.37
N LEU A 20 9.14 4.26 0.25
CA LEU A 20 10.44 3.60 0.08
C LEU A 20 10.60 3.03 -1.33
N ASN A 21 11.60 3.52 -2.06
CA ASN A 21 11.97 2.96 -3.35
C ASN A 21 12.78 1.66 -3.18
N SER A 22 12.16 0.53 -3.46
CA SER A 22 12.82 -0.79 -3.40
C SER A 22 13.85 -0.99 -4.52
N ARG A 23 13.80 -0.16 -5.58
CA ARG A 23 14.69 -0.20 -6.76
C ARG A 23 15.61 1.02 -6.81
N ALA A 24 16.06 1.51 -5.67
CA ALA A 24 16.95 2.67 -5.58
C ALA A 24 18.24 2.49 -6.40
N GLN A 25 18.74 1.26 -6.52
CA GLN A 25 19.93 0.93 -7.31
C GLN A 25 19.73 1.03 -8.83
N GLU A 26 18.49 1.13 -9.31
CA GLU A 26 18.18 1.33 -10.73
C GLU A 26 18.18 2.80 -11.13
N VAL A 27 18.21 3.71 -10.15
CA VAL A 27 18.30 5.15 -10.38
C VAL A 27 19.74 5.49 -10.78
N ARG A 28 19.91 5.94 -12.02
CA ARG A 28 21.21 6.29 -12.63
C ARG A 28 21.37 7.77 -12.89
N ASP A 29 20.40 8.57 -12.48
CA ASP A 29 20.47 10.00 -12.63
C ASP A 29 21.60 10.60 -11.80
N ARG A 30 22.35 11.52 -12.41
CA ARG A 30 23.56 12.09 -11.84
C ARG A 30 23.31 12.81 -10.51
N LEU A 31 22.20 13.50 -10.36
CA LEU A 31 21.86 14.21 -9.13
C LEU A 31 21.66 13.29 -7.94
N PHE A 32 21.23 12.03 -8.19
CA PHE A 32 21.05 11.02 -7.16
C PHE A 32 22.32 10.21 -6.87
N LEU A 33 23.28 10.21 -7.80
CA LEU A 33 24.53 9.48 -7.64
C LEU A 33 25.64 10.33 -6.98
N GLU A 34 25.68 11.63 -7.32
CA GLU A 34 26.78 12.53 -6.93
C GLU A 34 26.37 13.51 -5.83
N GLY A 35 25.09 13.66 -5.53
CA GLY A 35 24.57 14.67 -4.59
C GLY A 35 24.14 14.08 -3.25
N ASP A 36 24.28 14.88 -2.20
CA ASP A 36 23.80 14.52 -0.85
C ASP A 36 22.35 14.91 -0.60
N PHE A 37 21.78 15.74 -1.48
CA PHE A 37 20.41 16.26 -1.33
C PHE A 37 19.34 15.29 -1.82
N PHE A 38 19.56 14.66 -2.97
CA PHE A 38 18.62 13.72 -3.55
C PHE A 38 18.87 12.31 -3.06
N ASP A 39 17.78 11.64 -2.63
CA ASP A 39 17.87 10.28 -2.10
C ASP A 39 17.11 9.30 -3.03
N ALA A 40 17.85 8.42 -3.69
CA ALA A 40 17.29 7.40 -4.56
C ALA A 40 16.32 6.44 -3.85
N HIS A 41 16.38 6.37 -2.51
CA HIS A 41 15.45 5.58 -1.71
C HIS A 41 14.10 6.28 -1.47
N ASP A 42 14.02 7.61 -1.70
CA ASP A 42 12.77 8.34 -1.62
C ASP A 42 12.03 8.34 -2.97
N LEU A 43 11.02 7.50 -3.07
CA LEU A 43 10.23 7.31 -4.29
C LEU A 43 9.54 8.61 -4.77
N ALA A 44 9.15 9.48 -3.84
CA ALA A 44 8.50 10.74 -4.20
C ALA A 44 9.49 11.70 -4.85
N GLN A 45 10.71 11.81 -4.32
CA GLN A 45 11.79 12.59 -4.94
C GLN A 45 12.17 12.07 -6.32
N VAL A 46 12.35 10.74 -6.44
CA VAL A 46 12.72 10.11 -7.72
C VAL A 46 11.66 10.37 -8.79
N LYS A 47 10.38 10.20 -8.47
CA LYS A 47 9.29 10.47 -9.41
C LYS A 47 9.19 11.96 -9.76
N TYR A 48 9.30 12.84 -8.77
CA TYR A 48 9.22 14.27 -9.00
C TYR A 48 10.31 14.75 -9.96
N GLU A 49 11.56 14.35 -9.70
CA GLU A 49 12.69 14.76 -10.51
C GLU A 49 12.62 14.19 -11.93
N MET A 50 12.17 12.95 -12.09
CA MET A 50 11.89 12.35 -13.39
C MET A 50 10.89 13.21 -14.21
N LEU A 51 9.79 13.64 -13.59
CA LEU A 51 8.80 14.50 -14.23
C LEU A 51 9.37 15.88 -14.56
N ARG A 52 10.15 16.45 -13.64
CA ARG A 52 10.80 17.75 -13.83
C ARG A 52 11.76 17.74 -15.03
N ARG A 53 12.55 16.69 -15.17
CA ARG A 53 13.48 16.52 -16.31
C ARG A 53 12.77 16.61 -17.64
N VAL A 54 11.70 15.87 -17.81
CA VAL A 54 10.93 15.91 -19.06
C VAL A 54 10.29 17.29 -19.26
N ARG A 55 9.69 17.86 -18.22
CA ARG A 55 8.91 19.09 -18.35
C ARG A 55 9.75 20.35 -18.48
N ARG A 56 10.91 20.41 -17.83
CA ARG A 56 11.77 21.61 -17.79
C ARG A 56 12.98 21.52 -18.70
N GLU A 57 13.54 20.34 -18.86
CA GLU A 57 14.77 20.13 -19.64
C GLU A 57 14.48 19.55 -21.04
N GLY A 58 13.23 19.16 -21.31
CA GLY A 58 12.84 18.61 -22.61
C GLY A 58 13.38 17.20 -22.88
N THR A 59 13.87 16.50 -21.85
CA THR A 59 14.37 15.14 -21.98
C THR A 59 13.27 14.22 -22.50
N GLN A 60 13.61 13.29 -23.40
CA GLN A 60 12.64 12.31 -23.89
C GLN A 60 12.11 11.42 -22.76
N VAL A 61 10.80 11.12 -22.79
CA VAL A 61 10.14 10.31 -21.75
C VAL A 61 10.82 8.94 -21.56
N SER A 62 11.24 8.29 -22.66
CA SER A 62 11.91 6.99 -22.60
C SER A 62 13.26 7.07 -21.89
N GLU A 63 14.03 8.11 -22.16
CA GLU A 63 15.32 8.36 -21.56
C GLU A 63 15.18 8.71 -20.07
N ALA A 64 14.31 9.66 -19.76
CA ALA A 64 14.03 10.04 -18.37
C ALA A 64 13.55 8.82 -17.55
N ALA A 65 12.55 8.10 -18.04
CA ALA A 65 12.05 6.91 -17.34
C ALA A 65 13.17 5.90 -17.07
N SER A 66 13.99 5.59 -18.08
CA SER A 66 15.11 4.66 -17.93
C SER A 66 16.16 5.14 -16.92
N SER A 67 16.52 6.43 -16.93
CA SER A 67 17.50 7.00 -15.99
C SER A 67 17.06 6.95 -14.55
N PHE A 68 15.74 6.97 -14.32
CA PHE A 68 15.15 6.90 -12.97
C PHE A 68 14.64 5.50 -12.59
N GLY A 69 14.94 4.46 -13.38
CA GLY A 69 14.55 3.07 -13.10
C GLY A 69 13.06 2.78 -13.30
N PHE A 70 12.39 3.54 -14.18
CA PHE A 70 10.96 3.37 -14.50
C PHE A 70 10.73 2.95 -15.95
N SER A 71 9.55 2.40 -16.19
CA SER A 71 9.01 2.20 -17.54
C SER A 71 8.25 3.44 -18.02
N ARG A 72 8.07 3.56 -19.34
CA ARG A 72 7.23 4.63 -19.92
C ARG A 72 5.80 4.67 -19.36
N PRO A 73 5.08 3.54 -19.21
CA PRO A 73 3.77 3.54 -18.55
C PRO A 73 3.82 4.08 -17.12
N SER A 74 4.87 3.75 -16.36
CA SER A 74 5.05 4.27 -14.99
C SER A 74 5.28 5.78 -14.96
N PHE A 75 5.98 6.32 -15.97
CA PHE A 75 6.13 7.77 -16.13
C PHE A 75 4.78 8.45 -16.31
N TYR A 76 3.98 7.99 -17.28
CA TYR A 76 2.67 8.61 -17.55
C TYR A 76 1.72 8.49 -16.37
N LYS A 77 1.78 7.36 -15.64
CA LYS A 77 1.01 7.21 -14.39
C LYS A 77 1.43 8.23 -13.33
N ALA A 78 2.73 8.42 -13.14
CA ALA A 78 3.24 9.42 -12.20
C ALA A 78 2.85 10.85 -12.64
N GLN A 79 2.88 11.15 -13.94
CA GLN A 79 2.46 12.43 -14.49
C GLN A 79 0.98 12.71 -14.27
N GLU A 80 0.12 11.71 -14.49
CA GLU A 80 -1.32 11.80 -14.23
C GLU A 80 -1.60 12.06 -12.74
N ASP A 81 -0.99 11.27 -11.87
CA ASP A 81 -1.16 11.38 -10.43
C ASP A 81 -0.66 12.73 -9.91
N PHE A 82 0.46 13.24 -10.44
CA PHE A 82 0.98 14.57 -10.12
C PHE A 82 0.08 15.69 -10.61
N THR A 83 -0.47 15.58 -11.82
CA THR A 83 -1.39 16.58 -12.37
C THR A 83 -2.68 16.66 -11.56
N ARG A 84 -3.16 15.53 -11.05
CA ARG A 84 -4.40 15.45 -10.28
C ARG A 84 -4.26 15.89 -8.83
N GLU A 85 -3.17 15.50 -8.16
CA GLU A 85 -3.03 15.65 -6.71
C GLU A 85 -1.71 16.35 -6.28
N GLY A 86 -0.91 16.85 -7.23
CA GLY A 86 0.39 17.44 -6.94
C GLY A 86 1.39 16.45 -6.36
N LEU A 87 2.26 16.91 -5.47
CA LEU A 87 3.25 16.04 -4.80
C LEU A 87 2.60 14.88 -4.02
N ALA A 88 1.42 15.08 -3.45
CA ALA A 88 0.69 14.03 -2.74
C ALA A 88 0.33 12.85 -3.66
N GLY A 89 0.11 13.10 -4.95
CA GLY A 89 -0.14 12.06 -5.96
C GLY A 89 1.05 11.13 -6.19
N LEU A 90 2.27 11.60 -5.94
CA LEU A 90 3.49 10.78 -6.08
C LEU A 90 3.71 9.82 -4.91
N ILE A 91 3.02 10.05 -3.80
CA ILE A 91 3.06 9.18 -2.63
C ILE A 91 2.18 7.96 -2.91
N GLY A 92 2.76 6.76 -2.78
CA GLY A 92 2.04 5.52 -3.01
C GLY A 92 0.84 5.36 -2.06
N LYS A 93 -0.36 5.24 -2.62
CA LYS A 93 -1.55 4.89 -1.82
C LYS A 93 -1.45 3.43 -1.41
N LYS A 94 -1.83 3.10 -0.18
CA LYS A 94 -1.91 1.70 0.28
C LYS A 94 -2.79 0.91 -0.68
N ARG A 95 -2.21 -0.14 -1.25
CA ARG A 95 -2.93 -1.04 -2.17
C ARG A 95 -3.92 -1.91 -1.39
N GLY A 96 -5.05 -2.18 -2.00
CA GLY A 96 -6.07 -3.05 -1.47
C GLY A 96 -7.21 -2.32 -0.75
N PRO A 97 -8.27 -3.06 -0.41
CA PRO A 97 -9.41 -2.51 0.28
C PRO A 97 -9.00 -2.03 1.67
N LYS A 98 -9.44 -0.83 2.04
CA LYS A 98 -9.16 -0.21 3.35
C LYS A 98 -9.76 -0.97 4.54
N GLY A 99 -10.54 -2.02 4.29
CA GLY A 99 -11.19 -2.85 5.30
C GLY A 99 -11.87 -4.07 4.69
N ARG A 100 -12.54 -4.82 5.51
CA ARG A 100 -13.33 -5.99 5.10
C ARG A 100 -14.68 -5.52 4.55
N HIS A 101 -14.85 -5.45 3.23
CA HIS A 101 -16.07 -4.94 2.61
C HIS A 101 -17.36 -5.65 3.02
N LYS A 102 -17.27 -6.96 3.30
CA LYS A 102 -18.45 -7.79 3.63
C LYS A 102 -18.66 -8.05 5.11
N LEU A 103 -17.67 -7.74 5.95
CA LEU A 103 -17.75 -7.95 7.40
C LEU A 103 -17.51 -6.60 8.10
N SER A 104 -18.56 -5.79 8.15
CA SER A 104 -18.56 -4.53 8.91
C SER A 104 -18.40 -4.79 10.42
N ALA A 105 -18.10 -3.73 11.17
CA ALA A 105 -18.02 -3.81 12.64
C ALA A 105 -19.35 -4.29 13.24
N GLU A 106 -20.49 -3.89 12.67
CA GLU A 106 -21.82 -4.29 13.07
C GLU A 106 -22.03 -5.81 12.91
N ILE A 107 -21.65 -6.37 11.74
CA ILE A 107 -21.75 -7.81 11.48
C ILE A 107 -20.83 -8.59 12.41
N MET A 108 -19.62 -8.09 12.65
CA MET A 108 -18.69 -8.76 13.59
C MET A 108 -19.20 -8.72 15.03
N GLY A 109 -19.78 -7.61 15.48
CA GLY A 109 -20.45 -7.53 16.80
C GLY A 109 -21.60 -8.52 16.93
N PHE A 110 -22.42 -8.66 15.89
CA PHE A 110 -23.47 -9.68 15.85
C PHE A 110 -22.92 -11.11 15.93
N VAL A 111 -21.84 -11.39 15.20
CA VAL A 111 -21.19 -12.71 15.25
C VAL A 111 -20.65 -13.01 16.65
N GLU A 112 -20.01 -12.05 17.31
CA GLU A 112 -19.51 -12.20 18.67
C GLU A 112 -20.64 -12.43 19.67
N GLN A 113 -21.70 -11.64 19.59
CA GLN A 113 -22.88 -11.81 20.44
C GLN A 113 -23.48 -13.20 20.30
N LYS A 114 -23.64 -13.72 19.07
CA LYS A 114 -24.19 -15.05 18.83
C LYS A 114 -23.29 -16.15 19.37
N ARG A 115 -21.99 -16.01 19.25
CA ARG A 115 -21.02 -16.98 19.80
C ARG A 115 -20.93 -16.94 21.32
N THR A 116 -21.17 -15.80 21.94
CA THR A 116 -21.26 -15.68 23.40
C THR A 116 -22.52 -16.36 23.93
N GLN A 117 -23.64 -16.22 23.20
CA GLN A 117 -24.90 -16.89 23.55
C GLN A 117 -24.84 -18.42 23.34
N ASP A 118 -24.20 -18.86 22.29
CA ASP A 118 -24.01 -20.27 21.96
C ASP A 118 -22.59 -20.52 21.42
N PRO A 119 -21.65 -20.92 22.30
CA PRO A 119 -20.28 -21.25 21.91
C PRO A 119 -20.14 -22.43 20.95
N SER A 120 -21.16 -23.32 20.90
CA SER A 120 -21.18 -24.49 20.01
C SER A 120 -21.60 -24.17 18.57
N LEU A 121 -22.00 -22.93 18.30
CA LEU A 121 -22.56 -22.51 17.02
C LEU A 121 -21.54 -22.67 15.90
N ARG A 122 -21.87 -23.52 14.92
CA ARG A 122 -21.00 -23.80 13.78
C ARG A 122 -20.96 -22.61 12.81
N VAL A 123 -19.83 -22.43 12.11
CA VAL A 123 -19.64 -21.37 11.12
C VAL A 123 -20.74 -21.37 10.05
N ALA A 124 -21.22 -22.54 9.63
CA ALA A 124 -22.31 -22.64 8.66
C ALA A 124 -23.63 -22.01 9.16
N ALA A 125 -23.95 -22.17 10.44
CA ALA A 125 -25.11 -21.55 11.06
C ALA A 125 -24.94 -20.03 11.17
N LEU A 126 -23.75 -19.53 11.53
CA LEU A 126 -23.44 -18.11 11.54
C LEU A 126 -23.59 -17.46 10.16
N LEU A 127 -23.16 -18.14 9.09
CA LEU A 127 -23.32 -17.65 7.73
C LEU A 127 -24.80 -17.50 7.33
N LYS A 128 -25.66 -18.44 7.71
CA LYS A 128 -27.11 -18.36 7.51
C LYS A 128 -27.71 -17.19 8.29
N LEU A 129 -27.32 -17.00 9.55
CA LEU A 129 -27.79 -15.90 10.38
C LEU A 129 -27.39 -14.54 9.82
N ILE A 130 -26.13 -14.41 9.33
CA ILE A 130 -25.66 -13.19 8.66
C ILE A 130 -26.48 -12.93 7.39
N GLN A 131 -26.69 -13.94 6.56
CA GLN A 131 -27.45 -13.77 5.34
C GLN A 131 -28.90 -13.39 5.61
N ASN A 132 -29.55 -14.01 6.61
CA ASN A 132 -30.93 -13.70 6.96
C ASN A 132 -31.10 -12.30 7.54
N ARG A 133 -30.16 -11.83 8.37
CA ARG A 133 -30.30 -10.53 9.05
C ARG A 133 -29.80 -9.36 8.20
N PHE A 134 -28.68 -9.54 7.48
CA PHE A 134 -28.01 -8.47 6.75
C PHE A 134 -28.11 -8.60 5.22
N GLY A 135 -28.68 -9.68 4.70
CA GLY A 135 -28.79 -9.93 3.26
C GLY A 135 -27.45 -10.18 2.55
N ILE A 136 -26.36 -10.39 3.30
CA ILE A 136 -25.01 -10.47 2.74
C ILE A 136 -24.52 -11.92 2.73
N ARG A 137 -24.07 -12.37 1.54
CA ARG A 137 -23.37 -13.65 1.40
C ARG A 137 -21.88 -13.49 1.71
N VAL A 138 -21.43 -14.18 2.74
CA VAL A 138 -20.01 -14.23 3.16
C VAL A 138 -19.48 -15.64 2.91
N HIS A 139 -18.27 -15.74 2.35
CA HIS A 139 -17.62 -17.03 2.18
C HIS A 139 -17.13 -17.56 3.54
N ARG A 140 -17.23 -18.89 3.76
CA ARG A 140 -16.84 -19.56 5.00
C ARG A 140 -15.45 -19.16 5.49
N ARG A 141 -14.41 -19.23 4.63
CA ARG A 141 -13.04 -18.83 4.96
C ARG A 141 -12.91 -17.38 5.38
N THR A 142 -13.72 -16.48 4.83
CA THR A 142 -13.69 -15.05 5.18
C THR A 142 -14.18 -14.86 6.62
N LEU A 143 -15.25 -15.55 7.02
CA LEU A 143 -15.76 -15.49 8.38
C LEU A 143 -14.80 -16.15 9.37
N GLU A 144 -14.25 -17.34 9.05
CA GLU A 144 -13.27 -18.03 9.88
C GLU A 144 -12.04 -17.17 10.18
N ARG A 145 -11.45 -16.56 9.14
CA ARG A 145 -10.31 -15.63 9.29
C ARG A 145 -10.67 -14.42 10.15
N ALA A 146 -11.87 -13.89 9.99
CA ALA A 146 -12.34 -12.76 10.76
C ALA A 146 -12.45 -13.09 12.24
N VAL A 147 -13.04 -14.21 12.57
CA VAL A 147 -13.21 -14.71 13.94
C VAL A 147 -11.88 -14.99 14.62
N VAL A 148 -10.91 -15.60 13.89
CA VAL A 148 -9.57 -15.85 14.43
C VAL A 148 -8.81 -14.54 14.68
N ALA A 149 -8.95 -13.56 13.80
CA ALA A 149 -8.27 -12.27 13.96
C ALA A 149 -8.82 -11.46 15.16
N THR A 150 -10.10 -11.62 15.50
CA THR A 150 -10.71 -10.96 16.67
C THR A 150 -10.17 -11.55 17.98
N LYS A 151 -9.90 -12.86 18.01
CA LYS A 151 -9.29 -13.52 19.18
C LYS A 151 -7.82 -13.12 19.42
N LYS A 152 -7.09 -12.61 18.40
CA LYS A 152 -5.67 -12.23 18.49
C LYS A 152 -5.41 -10.77 18.88
N LYS A 153 -6.44 -9.97 19.12
CA LYS A 153 -6.27 -8.63 19.70
C LYS A 153 -6.58 -8.71 21.19
N PRO A 154 -5.57 -8.85 22.09
CA PRO A 154 -5.75 -8.43 23.47
C PRO A 154 -5.84 -6.90 23.48
N TYR A 155 -6.62 -6.38 24.41
CA TYR A 155 -6.71 -4.96 24.74
C TYR A 155 -5.34 -4.37 24.99
#